data_29a9c6197ca48e99e3e503bb25a6591a
#
_entry.id   29a9c6197ca48e99e3e503bb25a6591a
#
_cell.length_a   1.000
_cell.length_b   1.000
_cell.length_c   1.000
_cell.angle_alpha   90.00
_cell.angle_beta   90.00
_cell.angle_gamma   90.00
#
_symmetry.space_group_name_H-M   'P 1'
#
loop_
_entity.id
_entity.type
_entity.pdbx_description
1 polymer ?
#
loop_
_entity_poly.entity_id
_entity_poly.type
_entity_poly.pdbx_seq_one_letter_code
_entity_poly.pdbx_strand_id
1 'polypeptide(L)'
;SGSGKTSVLNILEDLGYYSIDNLPLSLLPSAAHKLVKESGINRIALGVDIRTPRADLSNFAATYAALKDTYGSQAVQVLYVTAQESTLIARFNATRRVHPLMSQDVDSDNANHVVFNLPAAIKKEVELLKPISSQADIKIDTTTLNIHQLKDRLREHIGMDNQIVINLLSFGFKHGSPIDADFVFDV
;
A
#
# COMPACT_ATOMS: atom_id res chain seq x y z
N SER A 1 -7.31 -0.97 5.09
CA SER A 1 -8.25 -1.36 4.01
C SER A 1 -8.92 -0.11 3.45
N GLY A 2 -8.99 0.03 2.13
CA GLY A 2 -9.62 1.21 1.49
C GLY A 2 -8.82 2.52 1.57
N SER A 3 -7.68 2.56 2.24
CA SER A 3 -6.82 3.74 2.36
C SER A 3 -5.98 4.03 1.11
N GLY A 4 -5.97 3.14 0.10
CA GLY A 4 -5.19 3.32 -1.12
C GLY A 4 -3.90 2.49 -1.18
N LYS A 5 -3.70 1.48 -0.31
CA LYS A 5 -2.52 0.61 -0.33
C LYS A 5 -2.23 0.03 -1.72
N THR A 6 -3.23 -0.51 -2.40
CA THR A 6 -3.07 -1.06 -3.76
C THR A 6 -2.64 0.01 -4.76
N SER A 7 -3.22 1.22 -4.68
CA SER A 7 -2.79 2.35 -5.53
C SER A 7 -1.33 2.74 -5.27
N VAL A 8 -0.91 2.73 -4.01
CA VAL A 8 0.50 2.98 -3.64
C VAL A 8 1.42 1.92 -4.22
N LEU A 9 1.06 0.63 -4.11
CA LEU A 9 1.87 -0.46 -4.68
C LEU A 9 1.98 -0.36 -6.19
N ASN A 10 0.89 -0.05 -6.89
CA ASN A 10 0.91 0.16 -8.35
C ASN A 10 1.79 1.35 -8.74
N ILE A 11 1.70 2.48 -8.00
CA ILE A 11 2.58 3.64 -8.24
C ILE A 11 4.05 3.28 -8.00
N LEU A 12 4.35 2.52 -6.94
CA LEU A 12 5.72 2.08 -6.66
C LEU A 12 6.24 1.12 -7.75
N GLU A 13 5.38 0.27 -8.29
CA GLU A 13 5.71 -0.59 -9.44
C GLU A 13 6.04 0.24 -10.68
N ASP A 14 5.24 1.26 -11.01
CA ASP A 14 5.54 2.24 -12.06
C ASP A 14 6.87 2.97 -11.85
N LEU A 15 7.29 3.14 -10.58
CA LEU A 15 8.56 3.74 -10.21
C LEU A 15 9.73 2.72 -10.14
N GLY A 16 9.52 1.50 -10.62
CA GLY A 16 10.54 0.46 -10.73
C GLY A 16 10.76 -0.37 -9.47
N TYR A 17 9.79 -0.37 -8.55
CA TYR A 17 9.82 -1.28 -7.41
C TYR A 17 9.22 -2.63 -7.78
N TYR A 18 9.80 -3.70 -7.27
CA TYR A 18 9.20 -5.02 -7.29
C TYR A 18 8.15 -5.11 -6.18
N SER A 19 6.88 -5.11 -6.55
CA SER A 19 5.77 -5.03 -5.61
C SER A 19 5.17 -6.41 -5.31
N ILE A 20 5.00 -6.71 -4.02
CA ILE A 20 4.26 -7.90 -3.56
C ILE A 20 3.17 -7.43 -2.60
N ASP A 21 1.92 -7.71 -2.89
CA ASP A 21 0.82 -7.43 -1.98
C ASP A 21 0.51 -8.64 -1.08
N ASN A 22 0.11 -8.33 0.15
CA ASN A 22 -0.39 -9.31 1.11
C ASN A 22 0.60 -10.45 1.45
N LEU A 23 1.89 -10.14 1.54
CA LEU A 23 2.89 -11.09 2.01
C LEU A 23 2.76 -11.27 3.53
N PRO A 24 2.71 -12.53 4.05
CA PRO A 24 2.78 -12.77 5.48
C PRO A 24 4.05 -12.18 6.09
N LEU A 25 3.92 -11.50 7.24
CA LEU A 25 5.05 -10.83 7.90
C LEU A 25 6.18 -11.78 8.27
N SER A 26 5.86 -13.01 8.64
CA SER A 26 6.84 -14.07 8.92
C SER A 26 7.74 -14.41 7.72
N LEU A 27 7.27 -14.14 6.49
CA LEU A 27 8.04 -14.38 5.26
C LEU A 27 8.87 -13.17 4.80
N LEU A 28 8.70 -11.99 5.41
CA LEU A 28 9.42 -10.77 5.00
C LEU A 28 10.93 -10.95 4.96
N PRO A 29 11.61 -11.49 6.01
CA PRO A 29 13.06 -11.63 5.99
C PRO A 29 13.56 -12.55 4.88
N SER A 30 12.89 -13.68 4.66
CA SER A 30 13.26 -14.65 3.63
C SER A 30 13.00 -14.12 2.21
N ALA A 31 11.87 -13.45 2.01
CA ALA A 31 11.55 -12.80 0.73
C ALA A 31 12.55 -11.69 0.40
N ALA A 32 12.86 -10.81 1.35
CA ALA A 32 13.86 -9.77 1.19
C ALA A 32 15.25 -10.36 0.86
N HIS A 33 15.68 -11.40 1.59
CA HIS A 33 16.94 -12.08 1.33
C HIS A 33 17.01 -12.62 -0.11
N LYS A 34 15.98 -13.36 -0.51
CA LYS A 34 15.91 -13.97 -1.85
C LYS A 34 15.94 -12.90 -2.95
N LEU A 35 15.13 -11.87 -2.83
CA LEU A 35 15.03 -10.81 -3.84
C LEU A 35 16.32 -10.00 -3.93
N VAL A 36 16.86 -9.55 -2.81
CA VAL A 36 18.06 -8.71 -2.80
C VAL A 36 19.34 -9.50 -3.11
N LYS A 37 19.56 -10.62 -2.42
CA LYS A 37 20.82 -11.34 -2.48
C LYS A 37 20.93 -12.31 -3.65
N GLU A 38 19.83 -12.99 -3.98
CA GLU A 38 19.84 -14.01 -5.04
C GLU A 38 19.41 -13.45 -6.40
N SER A 39 18.46 -12.49 -6.42
CA SER A 39 17.89 -11.96 -7.66
C SER A 39 18.41 -10.56 -8.03
N GLY A 40 19.18 -9.90 -7.16
CA GLY A 40 19.74 -8.56 -7.40
C GLY A 40 18.71 -7.44 -7.46
N ILE A 41 17.50 -7.67 -6.95
CA ILE A 41 16.42 -6.68 -6.94
C ILE A 41 16.61 -5.76 -5.75
N ASN A 42 16.92 -4.48 -6.00
CA ASN A 42 17.26 -3.51 -4.96
C ASN A 42 16.10 -2.60 -4.53
N ARG A 43 14.99 -2.60 -5.27
CA ARG A 43 13.79 -1.81 -4.96
C ARG A 43 12.61 -2.74 -4.79
N ILE A 44 12.14 -2.88 -3.54
CA ILE A 44 11.09 -3.84 -3.20
C ILE A 44 10.02 -3.10 -2.39
N ALA A 45 8.75 -3.30 -2.74
CA ALA A 45 7.60 -2.80 -2.00
C ALA A 45 6.73 -3.98 -1.54
N LEU A 46 6.54 -4.11 -0.24
CA LEU A 46 5.80 -5.22 0.35
C LEU A 46 4.54 -4.70 1.06
N GLY A 47 3.38 -5.09 0.56
CA GLY A 47 2.09 -4.71 1.10
C GLY A 47 1.68 -5.61 2.26
N VAL A 48 1.41 -4.99 3.42
CA VAL A 48 0.86 -5.65 4.61
C VAL A 48 -0.52 -5.08 4.91
N ASP A 49 -1.45 -5.90 5.31
CA ASP A 49 -2.78 -5.45 5.72
C ASP A 49 -3.37 -6.32 6.86
N ILE A 50 -4.63 -6.02 7.22
CA ILE A 50 -5.31 -6.66 8.35
C ILE A 50 -5.56 -8.17 8.17
N ARG A 51 -5.42 -8.71 6.96
CA ARG A 51 -5.50 -10.16 6.70
C ARG A 51 -4.27 -10.91 7.22
N THR A 52 -3.21 -10.19 7.58
CA THR A 52 -2.03 -10.74 8.23
C THR A 52 -2.40 -11.35 9.58
N PRO A 53 -1.91 -12.55 9.93
CA PRO A 53 -2.15 -13.17 11.23
C PRO A 53 -1.80 -12.25 12.39
N ARG A 54 -2.64 -12.25 13.45
CA ARG A 54 -2.45 -11.36 14.61
C ARG A 54 -1.10 -11.56 15.30
N ALA A 55 -0.63 -12.80 15.37
CA ALA A 55 0.69 -13.12 15.95
C ALA A 55 1.82 -12.41 15.19
N ASP A 56 1.73 -12.39 13.86
CA ASP A 56 2.69 -11.70 12.99
C ASP A 56 2.64 -10.18 13.19
N LEU A 57 1.44 -9.59 13.31
CA LEU A 57 1.27 -8.15 13.56
C LEU A 57 1.91 -7.75 14.91
N SER A 58 1.75 -8.57 15.94
CA SER A 58 2.35 -8.33 17.27
C SER A 58 3.88 -8.39 17.23
N ASN A 59 4.45 -9.18 16.34
CA ASN A 59 5.90 -9.37 16.20
C ASN A 59 6.54 -8.40 15.18
N PHE A 60 5.76 -7.49 14.62
CA PHE A 60 6.22 -6.58 13.55
C PHE A 60 7.47 -5.78 13.94
N ALA A 61 7.51 -5.23 15.16
CA ALA A 61 8.63 -4.42 15.63
C ALA A 61 9.96 -5.18 15.60
N ALA A 62 9.97 -6.45 16.02
CA ALA A 62 11.16 -7.30 16.00
C ALA A 62 11.59 -7.63 14.56
N THR A 63 10.63 -7.97 13.69
CA THR A 63 10.90 -8.22 12.26
C THR A 63 11.47 -6.99 11.58
N TYR A 64 10.91 -5.81 11.87
CA TYR A 64 11.37 -4.55 11.30
C TYR A 64 12.78 -4.18 11.75
N ALA A 65 13.07 -4.33 13.05
CA ALA A 65 14.41 -4.11 13.57
C ALA A 65 15.45 -5.04 12.92
N ALA A 66 15.14 -6.34 12.79
CA ALA A 66 16.03 -7.30 12.13
C ALA A 66 16.28 -6.97 10.65
N LEU A 67 15.30 -6.45 9.93
CA LEU A 67 15.49 -5.99 8.56
C LEU A 67 16.39 -4.75 8.51
N LYS A 68 16.20 -3.78 9.40
CA LYS A 68 17.08 -2.60 9.51
C LYS A 68 18.52 -2.96 9.84
N ASP A 69 18.73 -3.92 10.73
CA ASP A 69 20.06 -4.42 11.09
C ASP A 69 20.74 -5.11 9.89
N THR A 70 19.97 -5.84 9.08
CA THR A 70 20.50 -6.61 7.93
C THR A 70 20.81 -5.73 6.73
N TYR A 71 19.96 -4.75 6.42
CA TYR A 71 20.00 -3.97 5.17
C TYR A 71 20.37 -2.50 5.39
N GLY A 72 20.41 -2.04 6.63
CA GLY A 72 20.65 -0.64 6.99
C GLY A 72 19.37 0.14 7.27
N SER A 73 19.44 1.03 8.26
CA SER A 73 18.28 1.77 8.76
C SER A 73 17.64 2.69 7.72
N GLN A 74 18.41 3.17 6.75
CA GLN A 74 17.90 4.03 5.66
C GLN A 74 17.33 3.23 4.47
N ALA A 75 17.71 1.96 4.35
CA ALA A 75 17.28 1.11 3.25
C ALA A 75 15.90 0.48 3.48
N VAL A 76 15.45 0.41 4.73
CA VAL A 76 14.17 -0.21 5.12
C VAL A 76 13.27 0.83 5.76
N GLN A 77 12.15 1.11 5.13
CA GLN A 77 11.18 2.11 5.59
C GLN A 77 9.78 1.52 5.67
N VAL A 78 9.01 1.99 6.62
CA VAL A 78 7.58 1.69 6.77
C VAL A 78 6.75 2.88 6.31
N LEU A 79 6.03 2.67 5.22
CA LEU A 79 5.04 3.62 4.71
C LEU A 79 3.64 3.22 5.20
N TYR A 80 3.01 4.05 5.99
CA TYR A 80 1.65 3.85 6.47
C TYR A 80 0.67 4.76 5.72
N VAL A 81 -0.31 4.13 5.06
CA VAL A 81 -1.32 4.81 4.26
C VAL A 81 -2.65 4.81 5.02
N THR A 82 -3.20 5.98 5.26
CA THR A 82 -4.46 6.17 6.00
C THR A 82 -5.45 7.04 5.23
N ALA A 83 -6.69 7.10 5.71
CA ALA A 83 -7.69 8.08 5.31
C ALA A 83 -8.70 8.25 6.45
N GLN A 84 -9.46 9.35 6.45
CA GLN A 84 -10.53 9.57 7.41
C GLN A 84 -11.62 8.49 7.32
N GLU A 85 -12.23 8.15 8.45
CA GLU A 85 -13.26 7.10 8.56
C GLU A 85 -14.40 7.30 7.55
N SER A 86 -14.89 8.54 7.42
CA SER A 86 -15.95 8.89 6.47
C SER A 86 -15.54 8.60 5.01
N THR A 87 -14.30 8.90 4.64
CA THR A 87 -13.75 8.61 3.32
C THR A 87 -13.62 7.11 3.08
N LEU A 88 -13.15 6.36 4.08
CA LEU A 88 -13.07 4.90 3.99
C LEU A 88 -14.44 4.28 3.78
N ILE A 89 -15.44 4.69 4.57
CA ILE A 89 -16.83 4.23 4.43
C ILE A 89 -17.36 4.53 3.01
N ALA A 90 -17.15 5.74 2.52
CA ALA A 90 -17.57 6.12 1.17
C ALA A 90 -16.92 5.26 0.08
N ARG A 91 -15.62 4.98 0.20
CA ARG A 91 -14.86 4.12 -0.74
C ARG A 91 -15.35 2.67 -0.71
N PHE A 92 -15.61 2.10 0.46
CA PHE A 92 -16.18 0.76 0.59
C PHE A 92 -17.57 0.67 -0.06
N ASN A 93 -18.44 1.65 0.18
CA ASN A 93 -19.76 1.70 -0.41
C ASN A 93 -19.71 1.84 -1.94
N ALA A 94 -18.81 2.69 -2.46
CA ALA A 94 -18.65 2.88 -3.90
C ALA A 94 -18.13 1.61 -4.61
N THR A 95 -17.22 0.88 -3.99
CA THR A 95 -16.63 -0.33 -4.58
C THR A 95 -17.43 -1.61 -4.29
N ARG A 96 -18.44 -1.54 -3.42
CA ARG A 96 -19.22 -2.70 -2.95
C ARG A 96 -18.36 -3.84 -2.41
N ARG A 97 -17.17 -3.54 -1.90
CA ARG A 97 -16.29 -4.54 -1.28
C ARG A 97 -16.68 -4.74 0.18
N VAL A 98 -16.59 -5.98 0.63
CA VAL A 98 -16.75 -6.32 2.05
C VAL A 98 -15.41 -6.07 2.76
N HIS A 99 -15.47 -5.44 3.94
CA HIS A 99 -14.28 -5.22 4.75
C HIS A 99 -13.75 -6.57 5.27
N PRO A 100 -12.41 -6.81 5.25
CA PRO A 100 -11.86 -8.11 5.65
C PRO A 100 -12.32 -8.61 7.03
N LEU A 101 -12.46 -7.70 8.00
CA LEU A 101 -12.95 -8.07 9.35
C LEU A 101 -14.44 -8.33 9.43
N MET A 102 -15.22 -8.02 8.39
CA MET A 102 -16.65 -8.36 8.31
C MET A 102 -16.87 -9.76 7.73
N SER A 103 -15.90 -10.28 6.99
CA SER A 103 -15.96 -11.61 6.34
C SER A 103 -15.23 -12.71 7.11
N GLN A 104 -14.61 -12.40 8.25
CA GLN A 104 -13.94 -13.39 9.10
C GLN A 104 -14.92 -14.09 10.07
N ASP A 105 -16.02 -14.58 9.51
CA ASP A 105 -16.89 -15.51 10.20
C ASP A 105 -16.49 -16.94 9.89
N VAL A 106 -15.38 -17.43 10.36
CA VAL A 106 -15.18 -18.89 10.50
C VAL A 106 -13.94 -19.20 11.36
N ASP A 107 -14.01 -18.97 12.63
CA ASP A 107 -13.34 -19.85 13.58
C ASP A 107 -14.43 -20.57 14.38
N SER A 108 -14.65 -21.80 14.01
CA SER A 108 -15.79 -22.67 14.33
C SER A 108 -15.85 -23.16 15.78
N ASP A 109 -15.12 -22.60 16.72
CA ASP A 109 -15.06 -23.11 18.09
C ASP A 109 -15.37 -22.13 19.23
N ASN A 110 -15.75 -20.87 18.93
CA ASN A 110 -16.21 -19.97 20.01
C ASN A 110 -17.50 -19.24 19.62
N ALA A 111 -18.54 -19.48 20.41
CA ALA A 111 -19.90 -18.98 20.25
C ALA A 111 -20.11 -17.46 20.42
N ASN A 112 -19.11 -16.63 20.19
CA ASN A 112 -19.23 -15.19 20.19
C ASN A 112 -18.92 -14.64 18.78
N HIS A 113 -19.87 -14.81 17.87
CA HIS A 113 -19.85 -14.13 16.57
C HIS A 113 -20.00 -12.61 16.76
N VAL A 114 -18.90 -11.89 16.78
CA VAL A 114 -18.96 -10.43 16.75
C VAL A 114 -19.04 -10.00 15.29
N VAL A 115 -20.26 -9.84 14.78
CA VAL A 115 -20.48 -9.24 13.46
C VAL A 115 -20.16 -7.75 13.56
N PHE A 116 -19.06 -7.34 12.96
CA PHE A 116 -18.72 -5.92 12.86
C PHE A 116 -19.54 -5.26 11.75
N ASN A 117 -20.19 -4.14 12.05
CA ASN A 117 -20.59 -3.21 10.99
C ASN A 117 -19.34 -2.50 10.44
N LEU A 118 -19.45 -1.89 9.26
CA LEU A 118 -18.30 -1.28 8.58
C LEU A 118 -17.54 -0.25 9.44
N PRO A 119 -18.17 0.70 10.15
CA PRO A 119 -17.46 1.62 11.05
C PRO A 119 -16.69 0.90 12.16
N ALA A 120 -17.31 -0.11 12.80
CA ALA A 120 -16.64 -0.87 13.85
C ALA A 120 -15.48 -1.71 13.32
N ALA A 121 -15.61 -2.28 12.13
CA ALA A 121 -14.54 -3.01 11.45
C ALA A 121 -13.34 -2.09 11.11
N ILE A 122 -13.59 -0.88 10.62
CA ILE A 122 -12.54 0.13 10.35
C ILE A 122 -11.82 0.52 11.65
N LYS A 123 -12.55 0.82 12.72
CA LYS A 123 -11.95 1.15 14.02
C LYS A 123 -11.11 0.01 14.55
N LYS A 124 -11.61 -1.21 14.44
CA LYS A 124 -10.88 -2.41 14.88
C LYS A 124 -9.62 -2.64 14.05
N GLU A 125 -9.65 -2.40 12.74
CA GLU A 125 -8.46 -2.46 11.88
C GLU A 125 -7.39 -1.47 12.34
N VAL A 126 -7.75 -0.22 12.64
CA VAL A 126 -6.82 0.80 13.13
C VAL A 126 -6.13 0.35 14.43
N GLU A 127 -6.88 -0.23 15.37
CA GLU A 127 -6.32 -0.78 16.61
C GLU A 127 -5.34 -1.92 16.34
N LEU A 128 -5.70 -2.86 15.48
CA LEU A 128 -4.88 -4.03 15.15
C LEU A 128 -3.60 -3.67 14.38
N LEU A 129 -3.65 -2.62 13.56
CA LEU A 129 -2.49 -2.13 12.81
C LEU A 129 -1.64 -1.11 13.60
N LYS A 130 -1.99 -0.82 14.85
CA LYS A 130 -1.23 0.11 15.71
C LYS A 130 0.25 -0.26 15.86
N PRO A 131 0.65 -1.55 16.00
CA PRO A 131 2.07 -1.92 16.04
C PRO A 131 2.84 -1.48 14.80
N ILE A 132 2.22 -1.51 13.62
CA ILE A 132 2.83 -1.06 12.36
C ILE A 132 2.80 0.47 12.27
N SER A 133 1.64 1.09 12.50
CA SER A 133 1.48 2.53 12.35
C SER A 133 2.33 3.36 13.32
N SER A 134 2.67 2.79 14.49
CA SER A 134 3.58 3.43 15.44
C SER A 134 5.05 3.39 15.01
N GLN A 135 5.43 2.46 14.14
CA GLN A 135 6.78 2.32 13.57
C GLN A 135 6.92 2.99 12.20
N ALA A 136 5.86 3.63 11.71
CA ALA A 136 5.86 4.22 10.37
C ALA A 136 6.84 5.40 10.28
N ASP A 137 7.79 5.30 9.36
CA ASP A 137 8.72 6.37 9.00
C ASP A 137 8.02 7.44 8.16
N ILE A 138 7.08 7.01 7.30
CA ILE A 138 6.30 7.87 6.42
C ILE A 138 4.81 7.59 6.65
N LYS A 139 4.01 8.66 6.81
CA LYS A 139 2.55 8.56 6.90
C LYS A 139 1.90 9.41 5.83
N ILE A 140 1.06 8.78 4.99
CA ILE A 140 0.32 9.47 3.94
C ILE A 140 -1.18 9.37 4.23
N ASP A 141 -1.81 10.51 4.44
CA ASP A 141 -3.27 10.62 4.50
C ASP A 141 -3.81 10.86 3.09
N THR A 142 -4.59 9.90 2.60
CA THR A 142 -5.17 9.94 1.25
C THR A 142 -6.59 10.50 1.21
N THR A 143 -7.08 11.09 2.30
CA THR A 143 -8.47 11.54 2.44
C THR A 143 -8.91 12.42 1.27
N THR A 144 -8.08 13.38 0.89
CA THR A 144 -8.37 14.37 -0.15
C THR A 144 -7.50 14.20 -1.41
N LEU A 145 -6.60 13.22 -1.42
CA LEU A 145 -5.67 13.04 -2.53
C LEU A 145 -6.33 12.31 -3.69
N ASN A 146 -6.13 12.82 -4.89
CA ASN A 146 -6.30 12.07 -6.13
C ASN A 146 -5.04 11.23 -6.43
N ILE A 147 -5.11 10.42 -7.49
CA ILE A 147 -4.02 9.49 -7.82
C ILE A 147 -2.71 10.22 -8.19
N HIS A 148 -2.80 11.35 -8.87
CA HIS A 148 -1.64 12.16 -9.26
C HIS A 148 -0.97 12.78 -8.03
N GLN A 149 -1.75 13.39 -7.16
CA GLN A 149 -1.26 13.94 -5.89
C GLN A 149 -0.63 12.87 -4.99
N LEU A 150 -1.19 11.66 -4.97
CA LEU A 150 -0.61 10.52 -4.25
C LEU A 150 0.74 10.12 -4.86
N LYS A 151 0.86 10.08 -6.18
CA LYS A 151 2.12 9.79 -6.89
C LYS A 151 3.19 10.84 -6.58
N ASP A 152 2.84 12.12 -6.57
CA ASP A 152 3.76 13.20 -6.25
C ASP A 152 4.24 13.11 -4.80
N ARG A 153 3.33 12.87 -3.85
CA ARG A 153 3.69 12.66 -2.44
C ARG A 153 4.63 11.47 -2.23
N LEU A 154 4.40 10.37 -2.95
CA LEU A 154 5.29 9.22 -2.89
C LEU A 154 6.69 9.56 -3.42
N ARG A 155 6.78 10.26 -4.56
CA ARG A 155 8.07 10.69 -5.14
C ARG A 155 8.88 11.57 -4.19
N GLU A 156 8.22 12.54 -3.53
CA GLU A 156 8.85 13.40 -2.53
C GLU A 156 9.50 12.59 -1.39
N HIS A 157 8.82 11.55 -0.92
CA HIS A 157 9.29 10.75 0.22
C HIS A 157 10.36 9.72 -0.13
N ILE A 158 10.29 9.13 -1.34
CA ILE A 158 11.27 8.11 -1.75
C ILE A 158 12.53 8.70 -2.41
N GLY A 159 12.67 10.05 -2.42
CA GLY A 159 13.87 10.74 -2.92
C GLY A 159 14.08 10.59 -4.43
N MET A 160 13.03 10.34 -5.19
CA MET A 160 13.08 10.41 -6.64
C MET A 160 12.90 11.87 -7.05
N ASP A 161 13.96 12.50 -7.55
CA ASP A 161 13.89 13.82 -8.15
C ASP A 161 12.73 13.91 -9.14
N ASN A 162 12.07 15.07 -9.15
CA ASN A 162 11.04 15.43 -10.12
C ASN A 162 11.64 15.48 -11.54
N GLN A 163 11.95 14.33 -12.10
CA GLN A 163 12.24 14.25 -13.52
C GLN A 163 10.93 14.45 -14.26
N ILE A 164 10.86 15.52 -15.02
CA ILE A 164 9.79 15.73 -15.99
C ILE A 164 9.93 14.62 -17.03
N VAL A 165 9.02 13.66 -17.00
CA VAL A 165 8.94 12.63 -18.04
C VAL A 165 7.99 13.16 -19.12
N ILE A 166 8.55 13.49 -20.27
CA ILE A 166 7.76 13.88 -21.46
C ILE A 166 7.58 12.64 -22.31
N ASN A 167 6.36 12.14 -22.38
CA ASN A 167 5.97 11.07 -23.28
C ASN A 167 5.49 11.69 -24.59
N LEU A 168 6.26 11.54 -25.66
CA LEU A 168 5.86 11.97 -27.00
C LEU A 168 5.16 10.81 -27.72
N LEU A 169 3.88 10.98 -28.00
CA LEU A 169 3.08 10.01 -28.73
C LEU A 169 2.66 10.58 -30.09
N SER A 170 3.07 9.92 -31.17
CA SER A 170 2.56 10.21 -32.50
C SER A 170 1.30 9.40 -32.78
N PHE A 171 0.21 10.04 -33.19
CA PHE A 171 -1.05 9.37 -33.48
C PHE A 171 -1.73 9.98 -34.67
N GLY A 172 -2.61 9.20 -35.32
CA GLY A 172 -3.46 9.68 -36.40
C GLY A 172 -4.88 9.95 -35.90
N PHE A 173 -5.44 11.10 -36.24
CA PHE A 173 -6.80 11.53 -35.84
C PHE A 173 -7.93 10.60 -36.29
N LYS A 174 -7.65 9.64 -37.18
CA LYS A 174 -8.65 8.68 -37.69
C LYS A 174 -9.41 7.92 -36.60
N HIS A 175 -8.78 7.72 -35.42
CA HIS A 175 -9.35 6.99 -34.29
C HIS A 175 -9.54 7.87 -33.04
N GLY A 176 -9.46 9.19 -33.20
CA GLY A 176 -9.52 10.15 -32.09
C GLY A 176 -8.16 10.46 -31.49
N SER A 177 -8.11 11.49 -30.65
CA SER A 177 -6.92 11.82 -29.85
C SER A 177 -6.76 10.84 -28.67
N PRO A 178 -5.52 10.57 -28.20
CA PRO A 178 -5.30 9.78 -27.00
C PRO A 178 -6.04 10.39 -25.80
N ILE A 179 -6.74 9.54 -25.04
CA ILE A 179 -7.57 9.98 -23.90
C ILE A 179 -6.70 10.45 -22.71
N ASP A 180 -5.46 10.01 -22.67
CA ASP A 180 -4.46 10.24 -21.62
C ASP A 180 -3.41 11.29 -21.98
N ALA A 181 -3.60 12.01 -23.08
CA ALA A 181 -2.68 13.09 -23.47
C ALA A 181 -3.01 14.38 -22.71
N ASP A 182 -2.00 14.95 -22.02
CA ASP A 182 -2.11 16.25 -21.36
C ASP A 182 -2.13 17.39 -22.37
N PHE A 183 -1.41 17.24 -23.50
CA PHE A 183 -1.33 18.20 -24.58
C PHE A 183 -1.40 17.49 -25.94
N VAL A 184 -2.17 18.05 -26.86
CA VAL A 184 -2.26 17.59 -28.24
C VAL A 184 -1.85 18.73 -29.15
N PHE A 185 -0.84 18.49 -30.00
CA PHE A 185 -0.38 19.43 -31.00
C PHE A 185 -0.72 18.87 -32.41
N ASP A 186 -1.41 19.68 -33.22
CA ASP A 186 -1.66 19.37 -34.60
C ASP A 186 -0.55 20.01 -35.48
N VAL A 187 0.10 19.21 -36.33
CA VAL A 187 1.22 19.62 -37.19
C VAL A 187 0.91 19.34 -38.65
#